data_542c925125409827b0152a9e9a19e351
#
_entry.id   542c925125409827b0152a9e9a19e351
#
_cell.length_a   1.000
_cell.length_b   1.000
_cell.length_c   1.000
_cell.angle_alpha   90.00
_cell.angle_beta   90.00
_cell.angle_gamma   90.00
#
_symmetry.space_group_name_H-M   'P 1'
#
loop_
_entity.id
_entity.type
_entity.pdbx_description
1 polymer ?
#
loop_
_entity_poly.entity_id
_entity_poly.type
_entity_poly.pdbx_seq_one_letter_code
_entity_poly.pdbx_strand_id
1 'polypeptide(L)'
;MQKEIDRIKDIENLILDSTNLKMLLLNPLSIIYGIEQKKGDLREIYTAKINNKIRLYIKPIGKFPYNVIEITELEFLKIDNKHYGDG
;
A
#
# COMPACT_ATOMS: atom_id res chain seq x y z
N MET A 1 -2.91 -18.37 7.38
CA MET A 1 -2.90 -17.03 8.00
C MET A 1 -1.50 -16.48 8.25
N GLN A 2 -0.55 -17.35 8.56
CA GLN A 2 0.80 -16.89 8.83
C GLN A 2 1.46 -16.20 7.62
N LYS A 3 1.19 -16.72 6.42
CA LYS A 3 1.75 -16.12 5.20
C LYS A 3 1.25 -14.69 5.00
N GLU A 4 -0.01 -14.43 5.33
CA GLU A 4 -0.60 -13.10 5.21
C GLU A 4 0.02 -12.15 6.22
N ILE A 5 0.21 -12.61 7.44
CA ILE A 5 0.85 -11.81 8.48
C ILE A 5 2.28 -11.48 8.07
N ASP A 6 3.02 -12.47 7.56
CA ASP A 6 4.38 -12.25 7.10
C ASP A 6 4.44 -11.26 5.94
N ARG A 7 3.48 -11.33 5.01
CA ARG A 7 3.42 -10.40 3.89
C ARG A 7 3.17 -8.98 4.39
N ILE A 8 2.27 -8.80 5.38
CA ILE A 8 2.00 -7.48 5.95
C ILE A 8 3.26 -6.92 6.60
N LYS A 9 4.00 -7.75 7.32
CA LYS A 9 5.27 -7.32 7.94
C LYS A 9 6.30 -6.95 6.90
N ASP A 10 6.37 -7.69 5.80
CA ASP A 10 7.29 -7.37 4.71
C ASP A 10 6.97 -6.01 4.10
N ILE A 11 5.69 -5.74 3.89
CA ILE A 11 5.25 -4.46 3.35
C ILE A 11 5.57 -3.34 4.34
N GLU A 12 5.31 -3.56 5.62
CA GLU A 12 5.63 -2.58 6.65
C GLU A 12 7.13 -2.27 6.65
N ASN A 13 7.96 -3.30 6.59
CA ASN A 13 9.40 -3.11 6.58
C ASN A 13 9.85 -2.34 5.34
N LEU A 14 9.28 -2.62 4.19
CA LEU A 14 9.59 -1.88 2.97
C LEU A 14 9.25 -0.40 3.14
N ILE A 15 8.10 -0.10 3.72
CA ILE A 15 7.68 1.27 3.95
C ILE A 15 8.63 1.95 4.92
N LEU A 16 8.97 1.30 6.02
CA LEU A 16 9.87 1.87 7.03
C LEU A 16 11.28 2.11 6.47
N ASP A 17 11.71 1.28 5.53
CA ASP A 17 13.04 1.41 4.92
C ASP A 17 13.07 2.46 3.81
N SER A 18 11.91 2.93 3.36
CA SER A 18 11.82 3.90 2.28
C SER A 18 11.88 5.32 2.83
N THR A 19 12.68 6.18 2.21
CA THR A 19 12.85 7.55 2.66
C THR A 19 11.57 8.36 2.50
N ASN A 20 10.85 8.12 1.42
CA ASN A 20 9.59 8.83 1.12
C ASN A 20 8.75 7.98 0.17
N LEU A 21 7.57 8.48 -0.16
CA LEU A 21 6.64 7.77 -1.03
C LEU A 21 7.23 7.51 -2.41
N LYS A 22 7.98 8.48 -2.95
CA LYS A 22 8.61 8.31 -4.26
C LYS A 22 9.56 7.11 -4.25
N MET A 23 10.40 6.99 -3.23
CA MET A 23 11.35 5.89 -3.14
C MET A 23 10.64 4.56 -2.94
N LEU A 24 9.56 4.56 -2.18
CA LEU A 24 8.74 3.37 -2.03
C LEU A 24 8.19 2.90 -3.38
N LEU A 25 7.60 3.82 -4.13
CA LEU A 25 6.99 3.48 -5.42
C LEU A 25 8.01 3.06 -6.48
N LEU A 26 9.24 3.56 -6.38
CA LEU A 26 10.32 3.18 -7.31
C LEU A 26 11.01 1.89 -6.91
N ASN A 27 10.80 1.40 -5.71
CA ASN A 27 11.43 0.15 -5.27
C ASN A 27 10.82 -1.02 -6.01
N PRO A 28 11.63 -1.92 -6.60
CA PRO A 28 11.10 -3.09 -7.31
C PRO A 28 10.17 -3.95 -6.46
N LEU A 29 10.35 -3.98 -5.14
CA LEU A 29 9.48 -4.75 -4.25
C LEU A 29 8.05 -4.21 -4.24
N SER A 30 7.85 -2.93 -4.55
CA SER A 30 6.50 -2.38 -4.60
C SER A 30 5.68 -3.04 -5.71
N ILE A 31 6.32 -3.42 -6.79
CA ILE A 31 5.64 -4.14 -7.88
C ILE A 31 5.26 -5.54 -7.40
N ILE A 32 6.18 -6.21 -6.72
CA ILE A 32 5.95 -7.56 -6.20
C ILE A 32 4.80 -7.56 -5.20
N TYR A 33 4.74 -6.55 -4.34
CA TYR A 33 3.68 -6.43 -3.35
C TYR A 33 2.42 -5.77 -3.90
N GLY A 34 2.42 -5.41 -5.19
CA GLY A 34 1.25 -4.85 -5.83
C GLY A 34 0.82 -3.51 -5.24
N ILE A 35 1.78 -2.69 -4.83
CA ILE A 35 1.47 -1.37 -4.27
C ILE A 35 1.07 -0.44 -5.40
N GLU A 36 -0.17 0.04 -5.37
CA GLU A 36 -0.67 0.92 -6.41
C GLU A 36 -1.74 1.87 -5.86
N GLN A 37 -1.87 3.01 -6.53
CA GLN A 37 -2.86 4.01 -6.19
C GLN A 37 -4.21 3.58 -6.72
N LYS A 38 -5.25 3.75 -5.90
CA LYS A 38 -6.61 3.51 -6.35
C LYS A 38 -7.07 4.67 -7.24
N LYS A 39 -8.15 4.44 -7.95
CA LYS A 39 -8.69 5.42 -8.90
C LYS A 39 -10.05 5.94 -8.44
N GLY A 40 -10.51 7.01 -9.06
CA GLY A 40 -11.81 7.59 -8.77
C GLY A 40 -11.89 8.20 -7.39
N ASP A 41 -12.95 7.90 -6.67
CA ASP A 41 -13.20 8.49 -5.36
C ASP A 41 -12.18 8.08 -4.30
N LEU A 42 -11.44 6.99 -4.54
CA LEU A 42 -10.46 6.49 -3.61
C LEU A 42 -9.03 6.82 -4.01
N ARG A 43 -8.83 7.80 -4.88
CA ARG A 43 -7.50 8.11 -5.41
C ARG A 43 -6.49 8.59 -4.36
N GLU A 44 -6.95 8.93 -3.16
CA GLU A 44 -6.05 9.26 -2.05
C GLU A 44 -5.45 8.02 -1.39
N ILE A 45 -5.95 6.84 -1.75
CA ILE A 45 -5.63 5.58 -1.10
C ILE A 45 -4.74 4.75 -2.02
N TYR A 46 -3.76 4.08 -1.43
CA TYR A 46 -2.97 3.06 -2.09
C TYR A 46 -3.38 1.71 -1.53
N THR A 47 -3.18 0.66 -2.31
CA THR A 47 -3.39 -0.71 -1.82
C THR A 47 -2.15 -1.54 -2.08
N ALA A 48 -1.93 -2.52 -1.22
CA ALA A 48 -0.90 -3.54 -1.39
C ALA A 48 -1.58 -4.91 -1.40
N LYS A 49 -1.00 -5.81 -2.18
CA LYS A 49 -1.55 -7.14 -2.36
C LYS A 49 -1.02 -8.08 -1.28
N ILE A 50 -1.88 -8.53 -0.40
CA ILE A 50 -1.51 -9.51 0.62
C ILE A 50 -1.52 -10.91 0.01
N ASN A 51 -2.57 -11.22 -0.74
CA ASN A 51 -2.66 -12.42 -1.58
C ASN A 51 -3.68 -12.13 -2.68
N ASN A 52 -4.09 -13.14 -3.42
CA ASN A 52 -5.01 -12.92 -4.54
C ASN A 52 -6.38 -12.36 -4.12
N LYS A 53 -6.74 -12.52 -2.86
CA LYS A 53 -8.07 -12.17 -2.36
C LYS A 53 -8.07 -11.00 -1.41
N ILE A 54 -6.93 -10.68 -0.82
CA ILE A 54 -6.84 -9.72 0.28
C ILE A 54 -5.97 -8.55 -0.11
N ARG A 55 -6.45 -7.34 0.16
CA ARG A 55 -5.72 -6.10 -0.06
C ARG A 55 -5.57 -5.33 1.24
N LEU A 56 -4.41 -4.73 1.43
CA LEU A 56 -4.14 -3.83 2.53
C LEU A 56 -4.32 -2.39 2.01
N TYR A 57 -5.16 -1.62 2.68
CA TYR A 57 -5.40 -0.23 2.31
C TYR A 57 -4.45 0.66 3.09
N ILE A 58 -3.77 1.53 2.37
CA ILE A 58 -2.71 2.39 2.90
C ILE A 58 -3.00 3.82 2.48
N LYS A 59 -2.89 4.75 3.42
CA LYS A 59 -3.10 6.17 3.12
C LYS A 59 -1.85 6.96 3.47
N PRO A 60 -1.28 7.68 2.50
CA PRO A 60 -0.19 8.60 2.82
C PRO A 60 -0.66 9.70 3.76
N ILE A 61 0.20 10.07 4.69
CA ILE A 61 -0.10 11.15 5.61
C ILE A 61 0.41 12.44 5.00
N GLY A 62 -0.52 13.26 4.54
CA GLY A 62 -0.22 14.51 3.87
C GLY A 62 -1.40 14.97 3.05
N LYS A 63 -1.22 16.08 2.37
CA LYS A 63 -2.29 16.70 1.59
C LYS A 63 -2.31 16.13 0.17
N PHE A 64 -3.49 15.70 -0.27
CA PHE A 64 -3.68 15.25 -1.64
C PHE A 64 -3.95 16.47 -2.55
N PRO A 65 -3.40 16.55 -3.76
CA PRO A 65 -2.48 15.58 -4.42
C PRO A 65 -1.12 15.55 -3.72
N TYR A 66 -0.59 14.36 -3.57
CA TYR A 66 0.62 14.18 -2.79
C TYR A 66 1.87 14.66 -3.51
N ASN A 67 2.72 15.37 -2.78
CA ASN A 67 4.10 15.56 -3.20
C ASN A 67 4.87 14.33 -2.73
N VAL A 68 5.13 13.41 -3.64
CA VAL A 68 5.67 12.10 -3.27
C VAL A 68 7.04 12.17 -2.62
N ILE A 69 7.80 13.25 -2.86
CA ILE A 69 9.10 13.44 -2.25
C ILE A 69 8.95 13.82 -0.78
N GLU A 70 7.88 14.53 -0.43
CA GLU A 70 7.64 15.02 0.94
C GLU A 70 6.87 14.04 1.82
N ILE A 71 6.20 13.06 1.24
CA ILE A 71 5.44 12.07 2.02
C ILE A 71 6.41 11.06 2.62
N THR A 72 6.52 11.08 3.94
CA THR A 72 7.44 10.21 4.69
C THR A 72 6.72 9.22 5.60
N GLU A 73 5.40 9.33 5.74
CA GLU A 73 4.62 8.47 6.61
C GLU A 73 3.38 7.95 5.89
N LEU A 74 3.04 6.70 6.15
CA LEU A 74 1.88 6.05 5.60
C LEU A 74 1.12 5.38 6.74
N GLU A 75 -0.20 5.34 6.61
CA GLU A 75 -1.09 4.77 7.60
C GLU A 75 -1.79 3.55 7.02
N PHE A 76 -1.79 2.45 7.76
CA PHE A 76 -2.57 1.28 7.38
C PHE A 76 -4.01 1.51 7.85
N LEU A 77 -4.95 1.46 6.90
CA LEU A 77 -6.35 1.73 7.21
C LEU A 77 -7.14 0.48 7.53
N LYS A 78 -7.02 -0.53 6.69
CA LYS A 78 -7.80 -1.75 6.85
C LYS A 78 -7.30 -2.82 5.90
N ILE A 79 -7.76 -4.03 6.14
CA ILE A 79 -7.58 -5.16 5.25
C ILE A 79 -8.93 -5.45 4.63
N ASP A 80 -8.97 -5.59 3.32
CA ASP A 80 -10.22 -5.82 2.58
C ASP A 80 -10.07 -7.05 1.70
N ASN A 81 -11.01 -7.97 1.83
CA ASN A 81 -11.02 -9.19 1.03
C ASN A 81 -12.25 -9.31 0.13
N LYS A 82 -12.94 -8.21 -0.09
CA LYS A 82 -14.21 -8.24 -0.84
C LYS A 82 -14.04 -8.23 -2.35
N HIS A 83 -12.92 -7.70 -2.83
CA HIS A 83 -12.76 -7.45 -4.26
C HIS A 83 -12.90 -8.72 -5.10
N TYR A 84 -12.51 -9.85 -4.59
CA TYR A 84 -12.62 -11.09 -5.34
C TYR A 84 -14.03 -11.64 -5.33
N GLY A 85 -14.78 -11.35 -4.27
CA GLY A 85 -16.16 -11.79 -4.17
C GLY A 85 -17.12 -10.97 -5.02
N ASP A 86 -16.70 -9.78 -5.36
CA ASP A 86 -17.51 -8.89 -6.18
C ASP A 86 -17.37 -9.17 -7.67
N GLY A 87 -16.52 -10.10 -7.98
CA GLY A 87 -16.37 -10.56 -9.37
C GLY A 87 -15.44 -9.71 -10.12
#